data_4d3ae4396a9984f40b6136ad58561a5d
#
_entry.id   4d3ae4396a9984f40b6136ad58561a5d
#
_cell.length_a   1.000
_cell.length_b   1.000
_cell.length_c   1.000
_cell.angle_alpha   90.00
_cell.angle_beta   90.00
_cell.angle_gamma   90.00
#
_symmetry.space_group_name_H-M   'P 1'
#
loop_
_entity.id
_entity.type
_entity.pdbx_description
1 polymer ?
#
loop_
_entity_poly.entity_id
_entity_poly.type
_entity_poly.pdbx_seq_one_letter_code
_entity_poly.pdbx_strand_id
1 'polypeptide(L)'
;MNQKLLDFKERILEEPLSKTDKYWLDQVDFKTSNGNELNLYVDSDFVKSSIEKKLFKTIRSVYKDVSGYDECVFVLDKKNKSVKKRLSFVEEVKPEDTFEEGVSSPKKRSVDLSVFENLLVGVSNNLAITAAKNIVLEPGKRFNPLFIHGEPGVGKTHLLKTMEESSESSYYIDSESFLESYISGIKNKDIDLFKNKIRSVDVLLIDDIQFFVGKKGVSEELFHTINYFLNNDKAVVLVSDQKPQNLLGFPERLISRVLNGLVTDIGKPDQEMFETILKQKNQEHGGVLLTKKEISDLLLVEVNSFRDINGIVNNLVINKQTGVGNSKYIVELVSETKKNTTAYLTPDFILDYASGVY
;
A
#
# COMPACT_ATOMS: atom_id res chain seq x y z
N MET A 1 -31.64 -6.88 23.00
CA MET A 1 -30.72 -5.85 22.54
C MET A 1 -30.95 -4.64 23.43
N ASN A 2 -29.91 -4.05 23.99
CA ASN A 2 -30.06 -2.98 25.00
C ASN A 2 -30.53 -1.70 24.31
N GLN A 3 -31.72 -1.15 24.66
CA GLN A 3 -32.30 0.05 24.02
C GLN A 3 -31.30 1.21 24.04
N LYS A 4 -30.61 1.41 25.14
CA LYS A 4 -29.57 2.47 25.27
C LYS A 4 -28.44 2.36 24.24
N LEU A 5 -28.09 1.16 23.80
CA LEU A 5 -27.07 0.97 22.76
C LEU A 5 -27.58 1.35 21.37
N LEU A 6 -28.87 1.15 21.11
CA LEU A 6 -29.53 1.60 19.87
C LEU A 6 -29.59 3.13 19.82
N ASP A 7 -30.09 3.74 20.89
CA ASP A 7 -30.20 5.19 21.02
C ASP A 7 -28.82 5.86 20.91
N PHE A 8 -27.77 5.23 21.48
CA PHE A 8 -26.39 5.71 21.33
C PHE A 8 -25.92 5.63 19.86
N LYS A 9 -26.20 4.52 19.15
CA LYS A 9 -25.79 4.36 17.74
C LYS A 9 -26.48 5.35 16.82
N GLU A 10 -27.73 5.67 17.08
CA GLU A 10 -28.45 6.70 16.32
C GLU A 10 -27.89 8.09 16.65
N ARG A 11 -27.72 8.41 17.92
CA ARG A 11 -27.27 9.73 18.35
C ARG A 11 -25.85 10.09 17.89
N ILE A 12 -24.91 9.14 17.88
CA ILE A 12 -23.53 9.39 17.45
C ILE A 12 -23.46 9.68 15.94
N LEU A 13 -24.39 9.18 15.14
CA LEU A 13 -24.46 9.47 13.70
C LEU A 13 -25.01 10.86 13.39
N GLU A 14 -25.74 11.48 14.34
CA GLU A 14 -26.24 12.86 14.24
C GLU A 14 -25.17 13.90 14.55
N GLU A 15 -24.06 13.52 15.19
CA GLU A 15 -22.96 14.44 15.47
C GLU A 15 -22.32 14.95 14.16
N PRO A 16 -21.77 16.18 14.15
CA PRO A 16 -21.14 16.80 12.98
C PRO A 16 -19.79 16.15 12.67
N LEU A 17 -19.82 14.88 12.28
CA LEU A 17 -18.64 14.06 12.00
C LEU A 17 -18.20 14.21 10.55
N SER A 18 -16.89 14.29 10.33
CA SER A 18 -16.32 14.24 8.99
C SER A 18 -16.54 12.86 8.34
N LYS A 19 -16.44 12.79 7.01
CA LYS A 19 -16.50 11.51 6.29
C LYS A 19 -15.49 10.49 6.81
N THR A 20 -14.31 10.96 7.21
CA THR A 20 -13.25 10.15 7.79
C THR A 20 -13.64 9.62 9.18
N ASP A 21 -14.30 10.44 10.00
CA ASP A 21 -14.73 10.03 11.34
C ASP A 21 -15.84 8.98 11.28
N LYS A 22 -16.80 9.15 10.37
CA LYS A 22 -17.84 8.14 10.10
C LYS A 22 -17.23 6.81 9.66
N TYR A 23 -16.19 6.86 8.81
CA TYR A 23 -15.45 5.66 8.42
C TYR A 23 -14.82 4.92 9.62
N TRP A 24 -14.21 5.66 10.57
CA TRP A 24 -13.64 5.04 11.77
C TRP A 24 -14.68 4.44 12.69
N LEU A 25 -15.85 5.07 12.82
CA LEU A 25 -16.98 4.53 13.60
C LEU A 25 -17.48 3.20 13.01
N ASP A 26 -17.51 3.06 11.70
CA ASP A 26 -17.91 1.81 11.02
C ASP A 26 -16.92 0.65 11.26
N GLN A 27 -15.71 0.92 11.72
CA GLN A 27 -14.73 -0.12 12.07
C GLN A 27 -14.86 -0.61 13.52
N VAL A 28 -15.77 -0.03 14.30
CA VAL A 28 -15.98 -0.39 15.71
C VAL A 28 -17.28 -1.16 15.86
N ASP A 29 -17.22 -2.31 16.51
CA ASP A 29 -18.43 -2.97 17.00
C ASP A 29 -18.67 -2.58 18.45
N PHE A 30 -19.78 -1.89 18.69
CA PHE A 30 -20.16 -1.39 20.01
C PHE A 30 -21.04 -2.43 20.73
N LYS A 31 -20.59 -2.87 21.90
CA LYS A 31 -21.36 -3.76 22.80
C LYS A 31 -21.34 -3.19 24.22
N THR A 32 -22.35 -3.50 24.98
CA THR A 32 -22.40 -3.16 26.42
C THR A 32 -22.17 -4.39 27.27
N SER A 33 -21.30 -4.31 28.28
CA SER A 33 -21.17 -5.32 29.32
C SER A 33 -21.76 -4.79 30.62
N ASN A 34 -22.44 -5.69 31.36
CA ASN A 34 -23.09 -5.41 32.65
C ASN A 34 -24.04 -4.18 32.63
N GLY A 35 -24.48 -3.73 31.46
CA GLY A 35 -25.45 -2.63 31.27
C GLY A 35 -24.89 -1.21 31.39
N ASN A 36 -23.66 -1.02 31.82
CA ASN A 36 -23.11 0.28 32.21
C ASN A 36 -21.83 0.67 31.47
N GLU A 37 -21.08 -0.28 30.92
CA GLU A 37 -19.81 -0.05 30.26
C GLU A 37 -19.96 -0.27 28.75
N LEU A 38 -19.45 0.69 27.94
CA LEU A 38 -19.40 0.59 26.47
C LEU A 38 -18.08 -0.03 26.04
N ASN A 39 -18.14 -1.22 25.48
CA ASN A 39 -17.00 -1.90 24.90
C ASN A 39 -16.89 -1.61 23.40
N LEU A 40 -15.74 -1.05 23.00
CA LEU A 40 -15.36 -0.75 21.64
C LEU A 40 -14.49 -1.89 21.11
N TYR A 41 -15.11 -2.82 20.36
CA TYR A 41 -14.39 -3.93 19.75
C TYR A 41 -13.76 -3.45 18.43
N VAL A 42 -12.45 -3.57 18.35
CA VAL A 42 -11.64 -3.19 17.18
C VAL A 42 -10.74 -4.36 16.78
N ASP A 43 -10.43 -4.48 15.51
CA ASP A 43 -9.66 -5.59 14.93
C ASP A 43 -8.13 -5.35 14.95
N SER A 44 -7.69 -4.11 15.15
CA SER A 44 -6.27 -3.75 15.16
C SER A 44 -5.93 -2.59 16.09
N ASP A 45 -4.67 -2.56 16.54
CA ASP A 45 -4.11 -1.45 17.35
C ASP A 45 -4.11 -0.12 16.56
N PHE A 46 -4.05 -0.17 15.25
CA PHE A 46 -4.10 1.01 14.40
C PHE A 46 -5.48 1.68 14.44
N VAL A 47 -6.56 0.89 14.31
CA VAL A 47 -7.95 1.38 14.44
C VAL A 47 -8.16 1.95 15.83
N LYS A 48 -7.72 1.24 16.86
CA LYS A 48 -7.76 1.71 18.26
C LYS A 48 -7.12 3.09 18.40
N SER A 49 -5.85 3.23 17.99
CA SER A 49 -5.10 4.49 18.12
C SER A 49 -5.74 5.65 17.34
N SER A 50 -6.34 5.37 16.17
CA SER A 50 -7.00 6.38 15.36
C SER A 50 -8.26 6.91 16.03
N ILE A 51 -9.06 6.03 16.64
CA ILE A 51 -10.27 6.39 17.38
C ILE A 51 -9.94 7.08 18.68
N GLU A 52 -8.95 6.59 19.44
CA GLU A 52 -8.50 7.24 20.69
C GLU A 52 -8.12 8.70 20.49
N LYS A 53 -7.40 8.99 19.42
CA LYS A 53 -6.92 10.35 19.15
C LYS A 53 -8.01 11.33 18.70
N LYS A 54 -8.97 10.85 17.90
CA LYS A 54 -9.93 11.73 17.20
C LYS A 54 -11.35 11.67 17.71
N LEU A 55 -11.84 10.49 18.07
CA LEU A 55 -13.26 10.23 18.28
C LEU A 55 -13.61 9.81 19.70
N PHE A 56 -12.64 9.37 20.49
CA PHE A 56 -12.91 8.79 21.82
C PHE A 56 -13.65 9.76 22.74
N LYS A 57 -13.30 11.05 22.70
CA LYS A 57 -13.98 12.09 23.49
C LYS A 57 -15.45 12.23 23.08
N THR A 58 -15.72 12.25 21.79
CA THR A 58 -17.08 12.35 21.23
C THR A 58 -17.90 11.11 21.56
N ILE A 59 -17.33 9.91 21.37
CA ILE A 59 -17.97 8.64 21.73
C ILE A 59 -18.36 8.61 23.20
N ARG A 60 -17.44 8.98 24.07
CA ARG A 60 -17.64 9.00 25.52
C ARG A 60 -18.70 10.03 25.92
N SER A 61 -18.69 11.23 25.34
CA SER A 61 -19.69 12.26 25.61
C SER A 61 -21.08 11.83 25.22
N VAL A 62 -21.26 11.35 23.98
CA VAL A 62 -22.56 10.88 23.48
C VAL A 62 -23.07 9.68 24.26
N TYR A 63 -22.17 8.73 24.64
CA TYR A 63 -22.58 7.61 25.46
C TYR A 63 -23.04 8.03 26.85
N LYS A 64 -22.36 9.01 27.46
CA LYS A 64 -22.73 9.59 28.74
C LYS A 64 -24.11 10.26 28.70
N ASP A 65 -24.38 11.02 27.64
CA ASP A 65 -25.64 11.74 27.45
C ASP A 65 -26.84 10.79 27.30
N VAL A 66 -26.63 9.66 26.61
CA VAL A 66 -27.69 8.67 26.35
C VAL A 66 -27.87 7.68 27.48
N SER A 67 -26.79 7.21 28.07
CA SER A 67 -26.82 6.11 29.06
C SER A 67 -26.75 6.58 30.50
N GLY A 68 -26.21 7.77 30.76
CA GLY A 68 -25.86 8.28 32.09
C GLY A 68 -24.51 7.74 32.63
N TYR A 69 -23.79 6.94 31.84
CA TYR A 69 -22.51 6.32 32.21
C TYR A 69 -21.41 6.82 31.26
N ASP A 70 -20.17 6.92 31.74
CA ASP A 70 -19.03 7.44 30.96
C ASP A 70 -17.87 6.42 30.82
N GLU A 71 -18.10 5.17 31.18
CA GLU A 71 -17.11 4.10 31.06
C GLU A 71 -17.10 3.52 29.64
N CYS A 72 -15.98 3.74 28.93
CA CYS A 72 -15.73 3.21 27.61
C CYS A 72 -14.38 2.49 27.58
N VAL A 73 -14.36 1.25 27.11
CA VAL A 73 -13.16 0.41 27.08
C VAL A 73 -12.92 -0.14 25.69
N PHE A 74 -11.67 -0.09 25.22
CA PHE A 74 -11.28 -0.75 23.97
C PHE A 74 -10.98 -2.22 24.19
N VAL A 75 -11.58 -3.08 23.38
CA VAL A 75 -11.35 -4.52 23.36
C VAL A 75 -10.74 -4.91 22.01
N LEU A 76 -9.52 -5.43 22.02
CA LEU A 76 -8.89 -5.98 20.83
C LEU A 76 -9.43 -7.40 20.58
N ASP A 77 -10.29 -7.55 19.58
CA ASP A 77 -10.85 -8.85 19.20
C ASP A 77 -10.30 -9.30 17.83
N LYS A 78 -9.18 -10.01 17.84
CA LYS A 78 -8.54 -10.58 16.64
C LYS A 78 -9.32 -11.77 16.03
N LYS A 79 -10.41 -12.24 16.67
CA LYS A 79 -11.13 -13.45 16.26
C LYS A 79 -12.51 -13.22 15.66
N ASN A 80 -13.06 -12.03 15.79
CA ASN A 80 -14.44 -11.79 15.35
C ASN A 80 -14.50 -11.28 13.89
N LYS A 81 -14.35 -12.19 12.93
CA LYS A 81 -14.84 -11.98 11.56
C LYS A 81 -16.36 -12.06 11.55
N SER A 82 -17.05 -11.19 12.26
CA SER A 82 -18.50 -11.11 12.18
C SER A 82 -18.88 -10.54 10.80
N VAL A 83 -19.63 -11.33 10.05
CA VAL A 83 -20.35 -10.95 8.85
C VAL A 83 -21.12 -9.67 9.12
N LYS A 84 -20.65 -8.53 8.62
CA LYS A 84 -21.35 -7.25 8.71
C LYS A 84 -22.63 -7.34 7.88
N LYS A 85 -23.78 -7.42 8.56
CA LYS A 85 -25.08 -7.18 7.95
C LYS A 85 -25.13 -5.70 7.53
N ARG A 86 -25.14 -5.41 6.24
CA ARG A 86 -25.32 -4.07 5.69
C ARG A 86 -26.64 -3.50 6.21
N LEU A 87 -26.59 -2.35 6.88
CA LEU A 87 -27.72 -1.45 6.98
C LEU A 87 -27.80 -0.69 5.64
N SER A 88 -28.56 -1.25 4.72
CA SER A 88 -28.97 -0.56 3.50
C SER A 88 -30.12 0.38 3.85
N PHE A 89 -29.93 1.67 3.63
CA PHE A 89 -31.05 2.59 3.45
C PHE A 89 -31.73 2.21 2.14
N VAL A 90 -32.90 1.62 2.23
CA VAL A 90 -33.82 1.43 1.12
C VAL A 90 -34.89 2.51 1.27
N GLU A 91 -34.84 3.52 0.41
CA GLU A 91 -36.05 4.26 0.07
C GLU A 91 -36.96 3.34 -0.75
N GLU A 92 -38.17 3.13 -0.25
CA GLU A 92 -39.21 2.36 -0.96
C GLU A 92 -39.63 3.09 -2.22
N VAL A 93 -39.27 2.58 -3.38
CA VAL A 93 -39.94 2.86 -4.65
C VAL A 93 -40.68 1.57 -5.05
N LYS A 94 -42.01 1.69 -5.22
CA LYS A 94 -42.90 0.62 -5.64
C LYS A 94 -42.56 0.10 -7.03
N PRO A 95 -42.81 -1.18 -7.31
CA PRO A 95 -42.47 -1.80 -8.56
C PRO A 95 -43.55 -1.61 -9.61
N GLU A 96 -43.19 -1.21 -10.81
CA GLU A 96 -43.92 -1.55 -12.03
C GLU A 96 -42.90 -1.80 -13.17
N ASP A 97 -43.21 -2.90 -13.85
CA ASP A 97 -42.78 -3.33 -15.18
C ASP A 97 -41.46 -4.10 -15.34
N THR A 98 -41.74 -5.37 -15.58
CA THR A 98 -40.92 -6.47 -16.09
C THR A 98 -40.15 -6.15 -17.37
N PHE A 99 -38.83 -6.29 -17.35
CA PHE A 99 -38.04 -6.74 -18.49
C PHE A 99 -37.03 -7.80 -18.01
N GLU A 100 -37.17 -9.01 -18.57
CA GLU A 100 -36.24 -10.10 -18.42
C GLU A 100 -34.94 -9.75 -19.17
N GLU A 101 -33.87 -9.43 -18.47
CA GLU A 101 -32.52 -9.55 -19.00
C GLU A 101 -31.68 -10.36 -18.03
N GLY A 102 -31.03 -11.38 -18.59
CA GLY A 102 -30.28 -12.37 -17.85
C GLY A 102 -29.17 -11.77 -16.98
N VAL A 103 -29.40 -11.77 -15.69
CA VAL A 103 -28.36 -11.47 -14.69
C VAL A 103 -27.42 -12.67 -14.65
N SER A 104 -26.29 -12.56 -15.37
CA SER A 104 -25.17 -13.43 -15.14
C SER A 104 -24.69 -13.20 -13.72
N SER A 105 -24.74 -14.23 -12.88
CA SER A 105 -24.14 -14.27 -11.54
C SER A 105 -22.70 -13.73 -11.60
N PRO A 106 -22.26 -12.89 -10.62
CA PRO A 106 -20.89 -12.40 -10.63
C PRO A 106 -19.93 -13.60 -10.59
N LYS A 107 -19.09 -13.74 -11.61
CA LYS A 107 -18.01 -14.73 -11.65
C LYS A 107 -17.24 -14.59 -10.34
N LYS A 108 -17.12 -15.69 -9.60
CA LYS A 108 -16.33 -15.76 -8.38
C LYS A 108 -14.89 -15.40 -8.75
N ARG A 109 -14.39 -14.24 -8.30
CA ARG A 109 -13.02 -13.80 -8.54
C ARG A 109 -12.09 -14.80 -7.87
N SER A 110 -11.20 -15.41 -8.62
CA SER A 110 -10.12 -16.20 -8.06
C SER A 110 -8.99 -15.24 -7.68
N VAL A 111 -8.70 -15.10 -6.41
CA VAL A 111 -7.57 -14.33 -5.88
C VAL A 111 -6.68 -15.29 -5.13
N ASP A 112 -5.43 -15.41 -5.58
CA ASP A 112 -4.41 -16.21 -4.91
C ASP A 112 -3.44 -15.31 -4.14
N LEU A 113 -3.62 -15.24 -2.84
CA LEU A 113 -2.72 -14.48 -1.96
C LEU A 113 -1.42 -15.20 -1.64
N SER A 114 -1.26 -16.47 -1.99
CA SER A 114 -0.03 -17.22 -1.72
C SER A 114 1.17 -16.63 -2.50
N VAL A 115 0.91 -15.98 -3.63
CA VAL A 115 1.94 -15.28 -4.42
C VAL A 115 2.67 -14.21 -3.60
N PHE A 116 1.97 -13.55 -2.67
CA PHE A 116 2.57 -12.55 -1.78
C PHE A 116 3.50 -13.15 -0.71
N GLU A 117 3.47 -14.46 -0.48
CA GLU A 117 4.39 -15.13 0.46
C GLU A 117 5.83 -15.16 -0.07
N ASN A 118 6.00 -14.98 -1.38
CA ASN A 118 7.30 -14.85 -2.02
C ASN A 118 7.96 -13.49 -1.79
N LEU A 119 7.22 -12.49 -1.28
CA LEU A 119 7.76 -11.18 -0.97
C LEU A 119 8.44 -11.20 0.39
N LEU A 120 9.64 -10.63 0.45
CA LEU A 120 10.26 -10.31 1.73
C LEU A 120 9.54 -9.13 2.36
N VAL A 121 8.99 -9.34 3.57
CA VAL A 121 8.24 -8.34 4.32
C VAL A 121 9.09 -7.84 5.46
N GLY A 122 9.30 -6.53 5.53
CA GLY A 122 9.99 -5.84 6.60
C GLY A 122 9.29 -4.53 6.96
N VAL A 123 9.88 -3.77 7.87
CA VAL A 123 9.32 -2.49 8.33
C VAL A 123 9.18 -1.51 7.16
N SER A 124 10.12 -1.56 6.19
CA SER A 124 10.21 -0.63 5.07
C SER A 124 9.15 -0.82 3.98
N ASN A 125 8.41 -1.94 3.95
CA ASN A 125 7.44 -2.23 2.89
C ASN A 125 6.11 -2.83 3.37
N ASN A 126 5.97 -3.14 4.65
CA ASN A 126 4.80 -3.84 5.20
C ASN A 126 3.48 -3.09 4.91
N LEU A 127 3.47 -1.77 5.01
CA LEU A 127 2.26 -0.98 4.75
C LEU A 127 1.83 -1.08 3.28
N ALA A 128 2.79 -0.96 2.35
CA ALA A 128 2.53 -1.07 0.92
C ALA A 128 1.99 -2.48 0.55
N ILE A 129 2.62 -3.54 1.07
CA ILE A 129 2.20 -4.93 0.84
C ILE A 129 0.80 -5.18 1.43
N THR A 130 0.53 -4.68 2.63
CA THR A 130 -0.79 -4.82 3.27
C THR A 130 -1.88 -4.10 2.47
N ALA A 131 -1.60 -2.89 1.99
CA ALA A 131 -2.53 -2.13 1.14
C ALA A 131 -2.77 -2.86 -0.20
N ALA A 132 -1.72 -3.36 -0.84
CA ALA A 132 -1.78 -4.12 -2.07
C ALA A 132 -2.67 -5.37 -1.94
N LYS A 133 -2.48 -6.17 -0.89
CA LYS A 133 -3.33 -7.35 -0.59
C LYS A 133 -4.81 -6.98 -0.43
N ASN A 134 -5.09 -5.89 0.29
CA ASN A 134 -6.48 -5.44 0.48
C ASN A 134 -7.13 -4.99 -0.83
N ILE A 135 -6.37 -4.31 -1.72
CA ILE A 135 -6.88 -3.86 -3.03
C ILE A 135 -7.23 -5.04 -3.93
N VAL A 136 -6.39 -6.05 -3.99
CA VAL A 136 -6.65 -7.25 -4.82
C VAL A 136 -7.85 -8.02 -4.29
N LEU A 137 -8.00 -8.14 -2.97
CA LEU A 137 -9.14 -8.82 -2.33
C LEU A 137 -10.46 -8.07 -2.53
N GLU A 138 -10.45 -6.75 -2.37
CA GLU A 138 -11.63 -5.89 -2.40
C GLU A 138 -11.39 -4.62 -3.22
N PRO A 139 -11.29 -4.74 -4.57
CA PRO A 139 -11.08 -3.58 -5.44
C PRO A 139 -12.13 -2.48 -5.19
N GLY A 140 -11.69 -1.23 -5.22
CA GLY A 140 -12.56 -0.06 -5.10
C GLY A 140 -13.04 0.29 -3.69
N LYS A 141 -12.94 -0.63 -2.72
CA LYS A 141 -13.52 -0.41 -1.38
C LYS A 141 -12.63 0.38 -0.43
N ARG A 142 -11.29 0.18 -0.50
CA ARG A 142 -10.34 0.79 0.43
C ARG A 142 -9.06 1.20 -0.30
N PHE A 143 -8.35 2.21 0.25
CA PHE A 143 -7.03 2.62 -0.22
C PHE A 143 -6.98 2.96 -1.72
N ASN A 144 -8.04 3.59 -2.25
CA ASN A 144 -8.19 3.83 -3.68
C ASN A 144 -8.31 5.34 -4.00
N PRO A 145 -7.41 5.89 -4.82
CA PRO A 145 -6.27 5.23 -5.43
C PRO A 145 -5.18 4.89 -4.41
N LEU A 146 -4.38 3.84 -4.67
CA LEU A 146 -3.14 3.59 -3.95
C LEU A 146 -1.98 4.20 -4.73
N PHE A 147 -1.19 5.01 -4.05
CA PHE A 147 0.04 5.56 -4.60
C PHE A 147 1.24 5.04 -3.80
N ILE A 148 2.16 4.37 -4.48
CA ILE A 148 3.38 3.82 -3.88
C ILE A 148 4.57 4.57 -4.44
N HIS A 149 5.41 5.13 -3.55
CA HIS A 149 6.65 5.75 -3.98
C HIS A 149 7.86 5.13 -3.29
N GLY A 150 9.05 5.41 -3.82
CA GLY A 150 10.30 4.94 -3.24
C GLY A 150 11.44 5.01 -4.24
N GLU A 151 12.67 4.92 -3.76
CA GLU A 151 13.86 4.96 -4.60
C GLU A 151 13.88 3.85 -5.66
N PRO A 152 14.64 4.00 -6.76
CA PRO A 152 14.80 2.93 -7.74
C PRO A 152 15.38 1.66 -7.11
N GLY A 153 14.81 0.49 -7.47
CA GLY A 153 15.34 -0.80 -7.03
C GLY A 153 14.85 -1.31 -5.66
N VAL A 154 13.92 -0.59 -4.98
CA VAL A 154 13.38 -1.01 -3.68
C VAL A 154 12.23 -2.05 -3.77
N GLY A 155 11.84 -2.49 -4.97
CA GLY A 155 10.85 -3.56 -5.16
C GLY A 155 9.45 -3.10 -5.57
N LYS A 156 9.24 -1.84 -5.95
CA LYS A 156 7.93 -1.31 -6.38
C LYS A 156 7.30 -2.11 -7.53
N THR A 157 8.03 -2.27 -8.64
CA THR A 157 7.60 -3.06 -9.79
C THR A 157 7.33 -4.51 -9.42
N HIS A 158 8.14 -5.08 -8.52
CA HIS A 158 7.95 -6.46 -8.04
C HIS A 158 6.62 -6.62 -7.31
N LEU A 159 6.26 -5.66 -6.45
CA LEU A 159 4.95 -5.65 -5.79
C LEU A 159 3.79 -5.56 -6.80
N LEU A 160 3.89 -4.68 -7.82
CA LEU A 160 2.86 -4.60 -8.85
C LEU A 160 2.71 -5.92 -9.63
N LYS A 161 3.84 -6.57 -9.98
CA LYS A 161 3.81 -7.86 -10.66
C LYS A 161 3.18 -8.95 -9.79
N THR A 162 3.47 -8.97 -8.49
CA THR A 162 2.82 -9.86 -7.52
C THR A 162 1.31 -9.62 -7.45
N MET A 163 0.87 -8.35 -7.50
CA MET A 163 -0.56 -8.03 -7.55
C MET A 163 -1.22 -8.51 -8.84
N GLU A 164 -0.55 -8.34 -9.99
CA GLU A 164 -1.03 -8.84 -11.28
C GLU A 164 -1.19 -10.36 -11.26
N GLU A 165 -0.19 -11.07 -10.75
CA GLU A 165 -0.15 -12.53 -10.67
C GLU A 165 -1.21 -13.09 -9.71
N SER A 166 -1.54 -12.34 -8.66
CA SER A 166 -2.51 -12.76 -7.64
C SER A 166 -3.97 -12.71 -8.09
N SER A 167 -4.31 -12.05 -9.20
CA SER A 167 -5.70 -11.88 -9.64
C SER A 167 -5.83 -11.74 -11.16
N GLU A 168 -6.65 -12.58 -11.78
CA GLU A 168 -6.98 -12.51 -13.21
C GLU A 168 -7.67 -11.19 -13.62
N SER A 169 -8.24 -10.46 -12.66
CA SER A 169 -8.88 -9.17 -12.92
C SER A 169 -7.95 -7.98 -12.70
N SER A 170 -6.66 -8.21 -12.52
CA SER A 170 -5.60 -7.20 -12.44
C SER A 170 -4.88 -7.05 -13.77
N TYR A 171 -4.48 -5.82 -14.12
CA TYR A 171 -3.72 -5.54 -15.32
C TYR A 171 -2.59 -4.57 -15.01
N TYR A 172 -1.37 -5.02 -15.27
CA TYR A 172 -0.15 -4.22 -15.15
C TYR A 172 0.19 -3.54 -16.49
N ILE A 173 0.55 -2.27 -16.41
CA ILE A 173 1.11 -1.52 -17.53
C ILE A 173 2.17 -0.55 -17.02
N ASP A 174 3.34 -0.54 -17.65
CA ASP A 174 4.34 0.51 -17.43
C ASP A 174 3.98 1.78 -18.19
N SER A 175 4.61 2.89 -17.78
CA SER A 175 4.33 4.21 -18.37
C SER A 175 4.66 4.31 -19.86
N GLU A 176 5.69 3.59 -20.34
CA GLU A 176 6.09 3.59 -21.73
C GLU A 176 5.03 2.88 -22.59
N SER A 177 4.64 1.68 -22.21
CA SER A 177 3.58 0.89 -22.87
C SER A 177 2.23 1.61 -22.84
N PHE A 178 1.92 2.31 -21.74
CA PHE A 178 0.71 3.14 -21.65
C PHE A 178 0.74 4.27 -22.66
N LEU A 179 1.88 5.01 -22.74
CA LEU A 179 2.08 6.11 -23.66
C LEU A 179 2.00 5.66 -25.12
N GLU A 180 2.70 4.57 -25.47
CA GLU A 180 2.69 4.01 -26.81
C GLU A 180 1.28 3.59 -27.25
N SER A 181 0.56 2.87 -26.38
CA SER A 181 -0.81 2.44 -26.65
C SER A 181 -1.77 3.62 -26.82
N TYR A 182 -1.62 4.65 -26.00
CA TYR A 182 -2.42 5.87 -26.07
C TYR A 182 -2.15 6.64 -27.38
N ILE A 183 -0.87 6.85 -27.74
CA ILE A 183 -0.49 7.57 -28.99
C ILE A 183 -0.94 6.78 -30.22
N SER A 184 -0.74 5.46 -30.21
CA SER A 184 -1.18 4.57 -31.30
C SER A 184 -2.69 4.64 -31.49
N GLY A 185 -3.47 4.57 -30.40
CA GLY A 185 -4.92 4.69 -30.43
C GLY A 185 -5.40 6.02 -31.05
N ILE A 186 -4.71 7.14 -30.74
CA ILE A 186 -5.03 8.45 -31.37
C ILE A 186 -4.70 8.44 -32.87
N LYS A 187 -3.50 7.98 -33.25
CA LYS A 187 -3.06 7.95 -34.64
C LYS A 187 -3.96 7.09 -35.51
N ASN A 188 -4.39 5.95 -35.01
CA ASN A 188 -5.22 5.00 -35.73
C ASN A 188 -6.72 5.32 -35.62
N LYS A 189 -7.12 6.35 -34.87
CA LYS A 189 -8.52 6.70 -34.53
C LYS A 189 -9.25 5.58 -33.78
N ASP A 190 -8.56 4.90 -32.91
CA ASP A 190 -8.93 3.63 -32.26
C ASP A 190 -8.73 3.69 -30.74
N ILE A 191 -8.74 4.92 -30.19
CA ILE A 191 -8.49 5.19 -28.77
C ILE A 191 -9.43 4.41 -27.84
N ASP A 192 -10.62 4.07 -28.33
CA ASP A 192 -11.61 3.32 -27.55
C ASP A 192 -11.16 1.89 -27.26
N LEU A 193 -10.38 1.26 -28.16
CA LEU A 193 -9.80 -0.06 -27.90
C LEU A 193 -8.85 -0.02 -26.71
N PHE A 194 -7.97 0.99 -26.66
CA PHE A 194 -7.09 1.20 -25.52
C PHE A 194 -7.89 1.40 -24.22
N LYS A 195 -8.88 2.31 -24.27
CA LYS A 195 -9.73 2.61 -23.10
C LYS A 195 -10.51 1.38 -22.62
N ASN A 196 -11.07 0.63 -23.55
CA ASN A 196 -11.82 -0.57 -23.23
C ASN A 196 -10.91 -1.63 -22.60
N LYS A 197 -9.68 -1.80 -23.10
CA LYS A 197 -8.71 -2.73 -22.54
C LYS A 197 -8.39 -2.40 -21.08
N ILE A 198 -7.98 -1.16 -20.79
CA ILE A 198 -7.62 -0.77 -19.41
C ILE A 198 -8.83 -0.73 -18.47
N ARG A 199 -10.04 -0.45 -18.98
CA ARG A 199 -11.27 -0.37 -18.18
C ARG A 199 -11.95 -1.71 -17.95
N SER A 200 -11.55 -2.77 -18.67
CA SER A 200 -12.12 -4.11 -18.53
C SER A 200 -11.78 -4.79 -17.21
N VAL A 201 -10.66 -4.41 -16.58
CA VAL A 201 -10.17 -5.02 -15.35
C VAL A 201 -10.74 -4.35 -14.09
N ASP A 202 -10.61 -5.02 -12.95
CA ASP A 202 -11.04 -4.48 -11.66
C ASP A 202 -9.90 -3.75 -10.94
N VAL A 203 -8.64 -4.11 -11.21
CA VAL A 203 -7.46 -3.47 -10.64
C VAL A 203 -6.51 -3.06 -11.76
N LEU A 204 -6.26 -1.78 -11.92
CA LEU A 204 -5.28 -1.24 -12.86
C LEU A 204 -4.00 -0.87 -12.11
N LEU A 205 -2.86 -1.40 -12.57
CA LEU A 205 -1.55 -1.21 -11.97
C LEU A 205 -0.68 -0.45 -12.97
N ILE A 206 -0.30 0.79 -12.62
CA ILE A 206 0.50 1.66 -13.51
C ILE A 206 1.84 1.95 -12.86
N ASP A 207 2.92 1.53 -13.53
CA ASP A 207 4.29 1.72 -13.05
C ASP A 207 4.95 2.97 -13.63
N ASP A 208 5.84 3.56 -12.83
CA ASP A 208 6.73 4.65 -13.23
C ASP A 208 6.02 5.88 -13.79
N ILE A 209 4.93 6.33 -13.17
CA ILE A 209 4.12 7.45 -13.68
C ILE A 209 4.87 8.77 -13.77
N GLN A 210 6.04 8.95 -13.14
CA GLN A 210 6.88 10.15 -13.29
C GLN A 210 7.24 10.43 -14.74
N PHE A 211 7.26 9.43 -15.62
CA PHE A 211 7.50 9.60 -17.04
C PHE A 211 6.33 10.26 -17.81
N PHE A 212 5.19 10.45 -17.17
CA PHE A 212 4.08 11.24 -17.75
C PHE A 212 4.20 12.74 -17.50
N VAL A 213 5.13 13.16 -16.63
CA VAL A 213 5.37 14.57 -16.31
C VAL A 213 5.63 15.37 -17.59
N GLY A 214 4.95 16.50 -17.73
CA GLY A 214 5.03 17.36 -18.91
C GLY A 214 4.26 16.89 -20.16
N LYS A 215 3.71 15.69 -20.18
CA LYS A 215 2.93 15.13 -21.30
C LYS A 215 1.43 15.39 -21.06
N LYS A 216 0.96 16.60 -21.33
CA LYS A 216 -0.41 17.06 -20.98
C LYS A 216 -1.52 16.08 -21.38
N GLY A 217 -1.53 15.61 -22.63
CA GLY A 217 -2.59 14.69 -23.10
C GLY A 217 -2.65 13.37 -22.34
N VAL A 218 -1.49 12.80 -22.01
CA VAL A 218 -1.40 11.54 -21.23
C VAL A 218 -1.79 11.77 -19.79
N SER A 219 -1.37 12.88 -19.17
CA SER A 219 -1.75 13.24 -17.81
C SER A 219 -3.26 13.47 -17.67
N GLU A 220 -3.90 14.00 -18.73
CA GLU A 220 -5.37 14.12 -18.77
C GLU A 220 -6.06 12.77 -18.91
N GLU A 221 -5.56 11.88 -19.78
CA GLU A 221 -6.12 10.53 -19.89
C GLU A 221 -5.92 9.73 -18.59
N LEU A 222 -4.77 9.87 -17.92
CA LEU A 222 -4.54 9.27 -16.62
C LEU A 222 -5.58 9.78 -15.59
N PHE A 223 -5.85 11.08 -15.55
CA PHE A 223 -6.86 11.66 -14.69
C PHE A 223 -8.26 11.09 -14.98
N HIS A 224 -8.63 10.98 -16.24
CA HIS A 224 -9.92 10.38 -16.64
C HIS A 224 -10.00 8.90 -16.29
N THR A 225 -8.89 8.18 -16.44
CA THR A 225 -8.79 6.77 -16.08
C THR A 225 -8.97 6.56 -14.56
N ILE A 226 -8.26 7.34 -13.74
CA ILE A 226 -8.43 7.28 -12.28
C ILE A 226 -9.90 7.56 -11.89
N ASN A 227 -10.50 8.60 -12.44
CA ASN A 227 -11.91 8.91 -12.14
C ASN A 227 -12.84 7.79 -12.58
N TYR A 228 -12.60 7.17 -13.73
CA TYR A 228 -13.39 6.01 -14.16
C TYR A 228 -13.33 4.87 -13.15
N PHE A 229 -12.14 4.50 -12.68
CA PHE A 229 -11.99 3.42 -11.70
C PHE A 229 -12.65 3.75 -10.37
N LEU A 230 -12.47 4.97 -9.87
CA LEU A 230 -13.09 5.41 -8.62
C LEU A 230 -14.62 5.44 -8.67
N ASN A 231 -15.19 5.80 -9.81
CA ASN A 231 -16.65 5.91 -9.98
C ASN A 231 -17.33 4.55 -10.26
N ASN A 232 -16.57 3.50 -10.58
CA ASN A 232 -17.08 2.18 -10.91
C ASN A 232 -16.69 1.10 -9.91
N ASP A 233 -16.36 1.48 -8.66
CA ASP A 233 -15.93 0.56 -7.59
C ASP A 233 -14.76 -0.35 -8.00
N LYS A 234 -13.88 0.16 -8.86
CA LYS A 234 -12.64 -0.47 -9.34
C LYS A 234 -11.45 0.21 -8.72
N ALA A 235 -10.31 -0.46 -8.65
CA ALA A 235 -9.11 0.06 -8.03
C ALA A 235 -8.03 0.48 -9.03
N VAL A 236 -7.28 1.52 -8.68
CA VAL A 236 -6.08 1.93 -9.40
C VAL A 236 -4.91 2.07 -8.46
N VAL A 237 -3.78 1.49 -8.84
CA VAL A 237 -2.50 1.56 -8.13
C VAL A 237 -1.50 2.27 -9.02
N LEU A 238 -0.86 3.29 -8.48
CA LEU A 238 0.11 4.13 -9.16
C LEU A 238 1.45 4.02 -8.46
N VAL A 239 2.51 3.85 -9.23
CA VAL A 239 3.87 3.75 -8.69
C VAL A 239 4.76 4.83 -9.29
N SER A 240 5.62 5.42 -8.44
CA SER A 240 6.59 6.43 -8.83
C SER A 240 7.89 6.31 -8.02
N ASP A 241 8.98 6.88 -8.54
CA ASP A 241 10.20 7.11 -7.78
C ASP A 241 10.12 8.37 -6.87
N GLN A 242 9.09 9.21 -7.06
CA GLN A 242 8.91 10.47 -6.37
C GLN A 242 7.58 10.51 -5.59
N LYS A 243 7.55 11.31 -4.53
CA LYS A 243 6.31 11.63 -3.82
C LYS A 243 5.34 12.40 -4.72
N PRO A 244 4.01 12.29 -4.52
CA PRO A 244 3.02 13.00 -5.34
C PRO A 244 3.28 14.51 -5.42
N GLN A 245 3.71 15.12 -4.32
CA GLN A 245 3.98 16.56 -4.24
C GLN A 245 5.18 16.99 -5.10
N ASN A 246 6.09 16.08 -5.41
CA ASN A 246 7.32 16.34 -6.20
C ASN A 246 7.12 16.07 -7.70
N LEU A 247 5.96 15.57 -8.13
CA LEU A 247 5.62 15.35 -9.53
C LEU A 247 5.28 16.68 -10.22
N LEU A 248 6.28 17.58 -10.30
CA LEU A 248 6.12 18.89 -10.90
C LEU A 248 5.77 18.77 -12.39
N GLY A 249 4.65 19.39 -12.79
CA GLY A 249 4.14 19.33 -14.16
C GLY A 249 2.96 18.40 -14.37
N PHE A 250 2.54 17.65 -13.36
CA PHE A 250 1.19 17.08 -13.32
C PHE A 250 0.14 18.16 -13.00
N PRO A 251 -1.07 18.06 -13.57
CA PRO A 251 -2.17 18.93 -13.19
C PRO A 251 -2.50 18.77 -11.68
N GLU A 252 -2.73 19.89 -10.98
CA GLU A 252 -3.07 19.89 -9.53
C GLU A 252 -4.27 18.98 -9.21
N ARG A 253 -5.26 18.93 -10.11
CA ARG A 253 -6.42 18.05 -9.98
C ARG A 253 -6.06 16.57 -9.94
N LEU A 254 -5.00 16.14 -10.66
CA LEU A 254 -4.51 14.77 -10.64
C LEU A 254 -3.83 14.46 -9.30
N ILE A 255 -2.95 15.36 -8.85
CA ILE A 255 -2.28 15.24 -7.56
C ILE A 255 -3.30 15.19 -6.42
N SER A 256 -4.30 16.06 -6.44
CA SER A 256 -5.39 16.05 -5.45
C SER A 256 -6.14 14.72 -5.43
N ARG A 257 -6.40 14.11 -6.58
CA ARG A 257 -7.04 12.78 -6.66
C ARG A 257 -6.18 11.69 -6.04
N VAL A 258 -4.89 11.70 -6.33
CA VAL A 258 -3.93 10.74 -5.75
C VAL A 258 -3.87 10.89 -4.23
N LEU A 259 -3.81 12.12 -3.72
CA LEU A 259 -3.74 12.41 -2.29
C LEU A 259 -5.04 12.09 -1.52
N ASN A 260 -6.17 11.95 -2.20
CA ASN A 260 -7.43 11.51 -1.58
C ASN A 260 -7.46 10.00 -1.28
N GLY A 261 -6.55 9.24 -1.83
CA GLY A 261 -6.37 7.82 -1.57
C GLY A 261 -5.34 7.53 -0.47
N LEU A 262 -4.68 6.39 -0.57
CA LEU A 262 -3.54 6.05 0.30
C LEU A 262 -2.23 6.33 -0.43
N VAL A 263 -1.38 7.14 0.19
CA VAL A 263 0.01 7.33 -0.23
C VAL A 263 0.90 6.59 0.76
N THR A 264 1.74 5.70 0.26
CA THR A 264 2.71 4.95 1.06
C THR A 264 4.04 4.88 0.35
N ASP A 265 5.10 4.60 1.11
CA ASP A 265 6.42 4.39 0.55
C ASP A 265 6.88 2.93 0.66
N ILE A 266 7.83 2.57 -0.18
CA ILE A 266 8.68 1.42 -0.01
C ILE A 266 10.10 1.96 0.21
N GLY A 267 10.61 1.73 1.41
CA GLY A 267 11.95 2.15 1.81
C GLY A 267 13.04 1.18 1.36
N LYS A 268 14.28 1.51 1.73
CA LYS A 268 15.45 0.66 1.52
C LYS A 268 15.27 -0.68 2.26
N PRO A 269 15.84 -1.78 1.72
CA PRO A 269 15.88 -3.05 2.43
C PRO A 269 16.54 -2.86 3.81
N ASP A 270 15.92 -3.40 4.84
CA ASP A 270 16.53 -3.42 6.16
C ASP A 270 17.58 -4.55 6.26
N GLN A 271 18.35 -4.52 7.35
CA GLN A 271 19.43 -5.47 7.58
C GLN A 271 18.92 -6.92 7.68
N GLU A 272 17.72 -7.11 8.23
CA GLU A 272 17.09 -8.43 8.38
C GLU A 272 16.69 -9.01 7.01
N MET A 273 16.16 -8.17 6.11
CA MET A 273 15.90 -8.55 4.73
C MET A 273 17.18 -8.92 4.00
N PHE A 274 18.24 -8.14 4.16
CA PHE A 274 19.54 -8.43 3.52
C PHE A 274 20.10 -9.76 4.02
N GLU A 275 20.08 -9.99 5.32
CA GLU A 275 20.54 -11.26 5.92
C GLU A 275 19.71 -12.45 5.38
N THR A 276 18.41 -12.29 5.28
CA THR A 276 17.52 -13.32 4.77
C THR A 276 17.86 -13.69 3.32
N ILE A 277 18.10 -12.70 2.46
CA ILE A 277 18.50 -12.93 1.06
C ILE A 277 19.84 -13.67 1.00
N LEU A 278 20.84 -13.24 1.78
CA LEU A 278 22.14 -13.89 1.81
C LEU A 278 22.04 -15.36 2.26
N LYS A 279 21.21 -15.64 3.27
CA LYS A 279 20.96 -17.01 3.75
C LYS A 279 20.25 -17.86 2.70
N GLN A 280 19.21 -17.34 2.05
CA GLN A 280 18.50 -18.04 0.97
C GLN A 280 19.45 -18.37 -0.18
N LYS A 281 20.21 -17.39 -0.64
CA LYS A 281 21.20 -17.61 -1.73
C LYS A 281 22.29 -18.59 -1.32
N ASN A 282 22.76 -18.55 -0.09
CA ASN A 282 23.70 -19.54 0.40
C ASN A 282 23.12 -20.97 0.37
N GLN A 283 21.84 -21.13 0.77
CA GLN A 283 21.15 -22.43 0.72
C GLN A 283 20.95 -22.94 -0.72
N GLU A 284 20.56 -22.07 -1.67
CA GLU A 284 20.45 -22.42 -3.09
C GLU A 284 21.75 -22.99 -3.67
N HIS A 285 22.90 -22.56 -3.13
CA HIS A 285 24.23 -23.04 -3.50
C HIS A 285 24.78 -24.12 -2.54
N GLY A 286 23.90 -24.86 -1.84
CA GLY A 286 24.29 -25.97 -0.97
C GLY A 286 25.01 -25.56 0.32
N GLY A 287 24.87 -24.32 0.75
CA GLY A 287 25.50 -23.81 2.00
C GLY A 287 26.99 -23.50 1.89
N VAL A 288 27.54 -23.51 0.68
CA VAL A 288 29.01 -23.35 0.45
C VAL A 288 29.37 -22.01 -0.19
N LEU A 289 28.38 -21.17 -0.53
CA LEU A 289 28.63 -19.87 -1.16
C LEU A 289 29.31 -18.90 -0.19
N LEU A 290 28.84 -18.84 1.05
CA LEU A 290 29.26 -17.92 2.10
C LEU A 290 29.46 -18.65 3.41
N THR A 291 30.53 -18.32 4.14
CA THR A 291 30.72 -18.68 5.53
C THR A 291 29.89 -17.77 6.46
N LYS A 292 29.65 -18.18 7.70
CA LYS A 292 28.97 -17.35 8.71
C LYS A 292 29.70 -16.02 8.94
N LYS A 293 31.04 -16.01 8.90
CA LYS A 293 31.85 -14.80 9.04
C LYS A 293 31.61 -13.83 7.87
N GLU A 294 31.63 -14.34 6.63
CA GLU A 294 31.40 -13.54 5.42
C GLU A 294 30.02 -12.94 5.40
N ILE A 295 28.98 -13.66 5.87
CA ILE A 295 27.63 -13.08 6.05
C ILE A 295 27.68 -11.93 7.05
N SER A 296 28.32 -12.11 8.22
CA SER A 296 28.44 -11.03 9.21
C SER A 296 29.20 -9.82 8.68
N ASP A 297 30.24 -10.03 7.89
CA ASP A 297 31.02 -8.95 7.27
C ASP A 297 30.18 -8.20 6.23
N LEU A 298 29.39 -8.90 5.41
CA LEU A 298 28.47 -8.29 4.43
C LEU A 298 27.35 -7.47 5.07
N LEU A 299 26.90 -7.82 6.26
CA LEU A 299 25.89 -7.04 6.98
C LEU A 299 26.41 -5.68 7.47
N LEU A 300 27.72 -5.43 7.37
CA LEU A 300 28.33 -4.11 7.60
C LEU A 300 28.26 -3.22 6.34
N VAL A 301 27.93 -3.78 5.19
CA VAL A 301 27.80 -3.04 3.93
C VAL A 301 26.45 -2.34 3.89
N GLU A 302 26.47 -1.03 3.63
CA GLU A 302 25.24 -0.27 3.40
C GLU A 302 24.66 -0.63 2.02
N VAL A 303 23.42 -1.11 2.01
CA VAL A 303 22.68 -1.41 0.79
C VAL A 303 21.47 -0.46 0.68
N ASN A 304 21.29 0.13 -0.49
CA ASN A 304 20.24 1.10 -0.73
C ASN A 304 19.05 0.51 -1.49
N SER A 305 19.24 -0.63 -2.15
CA SER A 305 18.22 -1.24 -2.97
C SER A 305 18.40 -2.76 -3.08
N PHE A 306 17.33 -3.45 -3.48
CA PHE A 306 17.43 -4.88 -3.84
C PHE A 306 18.33 -5.10 -5.09
N ARG A 307 18.52 -4.07 -5.93
CA ARG A 307 19.46 -4.13 -7.06
C ARG A 307 20.90 -4.24 -6.55
N ASP A 308 21.24 -3.48 -5.51
CA ASP A 308 22.59 -3.55 -4.88
C ASP A 308 22.82 -4.93 -4.30
N ILE A 309 21.84 -5.45 -3.55
CA ILE A 309 21.89 -6.79 -2.98
C ILE A 309 22.10 -7.85 -4.08
N ASN A 310 21.33 -7.79 -5.16
CA ASN A 310 21.47 -8.72 -6.27
C ASN A 310 22.82 -8.56 -6.97
N GLY A 311 23.35 -7.35 -7.11
CA GLY A 311 24.69 -7.09 -7.62
C GLY A 311 25.78 -7.74 -6.77
N ILE A 312 25.70 -7.59 -5.45
CA ILE A 312 26.60 -8.24 -4.50
C ILE A 312 26.51 -9.77 -4.63
N VAL A 313 25.29 -10.32 -4.59
CA VAL A 313 25.08 -11.78 -4.68
C VAL A 313 25.63 -12.35 -5.99
N ASN A 314 25.37 -11.70 -7.12
CA ASN A 314 25.87 -12.14 -8.42
C ASN A 314 27.40 -12.18 -8.46
N ASN A 315 28.08 -11.17 -7.92
CA ASN A 315 29.53 -11.15 -7.82
C ASN A 315 30.06 -12.29 -6.92
N LEU A 316 29.40 -12.54 -5.79
CA LEU A 316 29.76 -13.65 -4.90
C LEU A 316 29.68 -15.02 -5.60
N VAL A 317 28.63 -15.22 -6.40
CA VAL A 317 28.42 -16.45 -7.17
C VAL A 317 29.52 -16.61 -8.24
N ILE A 318 29.80 -15.54 -8.99
CA ILE A 318 30.84 -15.54 -10.05
C ILE A 318 32.23 -15.81 -9.43
N ASN A 319 32.59 -15.13 -8.34
CA ASN A 319 33.87 -15.33 -7.66
C ASN A 319 34.05 -16.79 -7.18
N LYS A 320 32.99 -17.39 -6.69
CA LYS A 320 32.99 -18.80 -6.28
C LYS A 320 33.19 -19.74 -7.48
N GLN A 321 32.49 -19.50 -8.59
CA GLN A 321 32.61 -20.31 -9.82
C GLN A 321 33.97 -20.19 -10.47
N THR A 322 34.61 -19.02 -10.41
CA THR A 322 35.93 -18.76 -10.99
C THR A 322 37.09 -19.17 -10.06
N GLY A 323 36.78 -19.60 -8.82
CA GLY A 323 37.82 -20.01 -7.84
C GLY A 323 38.59 -18.83 -7.21
N VAL A 324 38.20 -17.59 -7.47
CA VAL A 324 38.83 -16.38 -6.90
C VAL A 324 38.57 -16.25 -5.40
N GLY A 325 37.47 -16.81 -4.92
CA GLY A 325 36.99 -16.67 -3.53
C GLY A 325 36.36 -15.31 -3.22
N ASN A 326 35.56 -15.27 -2.16
CA ASN A 326 34.71 -14.10 -1.85
C ASN A 326 35.39 -13.11 -0.89
N SER A 327 36.40 -13.55 -0.11
CA SER A 327 36.93 -12.76 1.00
C SER A 327 37.53 -11.42 0.55
N LYS A 328 38.25 -11.38 -0.59
CA LYS A 328 38.83 -10.12 -1.12
C LYS A 328 37.73 -9.14 -1.51
N TYR A 329 36.74 -9.59 -2.25
CA TYR A 329 35.59 -8.77 -2.69
C TYR A 329 34.81 -8.21 -1.49
N ILE A 330 34.54 -9.03 -0.48
CA ILE A 330 33.82 -8.59 0.73
C ILE A 330 34.63 -7.51 1.48
N VAL A 331 35.98 -7.70 1.63
CA VAL A 331 36.82 -6.68 2.28
C VAL A 331 36.82 -5.37 1.50
N GLU A 332 36.84 -5.40 0.17
CA GLU A 332 36.74 -4.21 -0.68
C GLU A 332 35.38 -3.48 -0.44
N LEU A 333 34.26 -4.19 -0.49
CA LEU A 333 32.92 -3.61 -0.24
C LEU A 333 32.82 -2.96 1.13
N VAL A 334 33.25 -3.66 2.19
CA VAL A 334 33.22 -3.12 3.56
C VAL A 334 34.12 -1.89 3.70
N SER A 335 35.28 -1.88 3.00
CA SER A 335 36.19 -0.73 3.02
C SER A 335 35.64 0.49 2.30
N GLU A 336 34.91 0.29 1.19
CA GLU A 336 34.24 1.36 0.44
C GLU A 336 33.11 1.97 1.27
N THR A 337 32.28 1.16 1.91
CA THR A 337 31.22 1.62 2.80
C THR A 337 31.79 2.50 3.93
N LYS A 338 32.89 2.05 4.58
CA LYS A 338 33.56 2.83 5.63
C LYS A 338 34.12 4.15 5.12
N LYS A 339 34.69 4.19 3.92
CA LYS A 339 35.19 5.44 3.31
C LYS A 339 34.05 6.41 3.03
N ASN A 340 32.93 5.95 2.50
CA ASN A 340 31.76 6.78 2.24
C ASN A 340 31.17 7.34 3.55
N THR A 341 31.04 6.52 4.58
CA THR A 341 30.57 6.96 5.90
C THR A 341 31.52 8.02 6.52
N THR A 342 32.84 7.87 6.34
CA THR A 342 33.83 8.82 6.87
C THR A 342 33.86 10.12 6.05
N ALA A 343 33.54 10.09 4.75
CA ALA A 343 33.48 11.28 3.90
C ALA A 343 32.34 12.24 4.31
N TYR A 344 31.26 11.74 4.92
CA TYR A 344 30.17 12.55 5.47
C TYR A 344 30.48 13.13 6.86
N LEU A 345 31.55 12.69 7.53
CA LEU A 345 31.98 13.20 8.84
C LEU A 345 33.19 14.13 8.73
N THR A 346 33.23 14.99 7.70
CA THR A 346 34.24 16.04 7.63
C THR A 346 34.01 17.09 8.72
N PRO A 347 35.06 17.72 9.27
CA PRO A 347 34.90 18.82 10.23
C PRO A 347 33.97 19.93 9.75
N ASP A 348 33.98 20.23 8.45
CA ASP A 348 33.13 21.24 7.84
C ASP A 348 31.62 20.82 7.89
N PHE A 349 31.30 19.56 7.61
CA PHE A 349 29.92 19.04 7.73
C PHE A 349 29.44 19.09 9.19
N ILE A 350 30.30 18.75 10.15
CA ILE A 350 29.98 18.79 11.60
C ILE A 350 29.73 20.25 12.03
N LEU A 351 30.51 21.19 11.53
CA LEU A 351 30.36 22.61 11.81
C LEU A 351 29.09 23.19 11.18
N ASP A 352 28.76 22.85 9.95
CA ASP A 352 27.52 23.26 9.29
C ASP A 352 26.29 22.70 9.99
N TYR A 353 26.31 21.44 10.41
CA TYR A 353 25.21 20.82 11.16
C TYR A 353 25.06 21.44 12.55
N ALA A 354 26.15 21.73 13.25
CA ALA A 354 26.14 22.40 14.57
C ALA A 354 25.73 23.87 14.49
N SER A 355 26.04 24.57 13.38
CA SER A 355 25.63 25.97 13.18
C SER A 355 24.17 26.15 12.77
N GLY A 356 23.49 25.10 12.27
CA GLY A 356 22.06 25.10 11.92
C GLY A 356 21.10 24.77 13.06
N VAL A 357 21.62 24.54 14.27
CA VAL A 357 20.84 24.18 15.48
C VAL A 357 20.63 25.39 16.43
N TYR A 358 21.12 26.57 16.07
CA TYR A 358 20.91 27.81 16.85
C TYR A 358 20.14 28.86 16.08
#